data_7ed135b64e67ec8bc3f2c1be7f4fa022
#
_entry.id   7ed135b64e67ec8bc3f2c1be7f4fa022
#
_cell.length_a   1.000
_cell.length_b   1.000
_cell.length_c   1.000
_cell.angle_alpha   90.00
_cell.angle_beta   90.00
_cell.angle_gamma   90.00
#
_symmetry.space_group_name_H-M   'P 1'
#
loop_
_entity.id
_entity.type
_entity.pdbx_description
1 polymer ?
#
loop_
_entity_poly.entity_id
_entity_poly.type
_entity_poly.pdbx_seq_one_letter_code
_entity_poly.pdbx_strand_id
1 'polypeptide(L)'
;ELGISKVTTLTSTYDHRIIQGAQSGEFLRRMHQLLLGADRFYEDIFESLRIPYAPVQWASDRLANRADQVGKQARVIELIDAWRRFGHLSADLDPIEYRPRFHRDLMLNSHGLTLWDFDRTFPIANFAGQRRATMSLREILTILRDSYASKMGIEYMHIADYEQRKWFQ
;
A
#
# COMPACT_ATOMS: atom_id res chain seq x y z
N GLU A 1 2.25 -24.12 -3.17
CA GLU A 1 3.10 -23.18 -2.44
C GLU A 1 2.49 -22.94 -1.05
N LEU A 2 3.24 -23.25 0.00
CA LEU A 2 2.87 -22.94 1.37
C LEU A 2 2.96 -21.41 1.53
N GLY A 3 1.82 -20.77 1.71
CA GLY A 3 1.78 -19.34 2.04
C GLY A 3 2.45 -19.10 3.38
N ILE A 4 3.59 -18.43 3.39
CA ILE A 4 4.27 -18.02 4.63
C ILE A 4 3.60 -16.74 5.11
N SER A 5 2.84 -16.82 6.20
CA SER A 5 2.30 -15.64 6.89
C SER A 5 3.16 -15.28 8.11
N LYS A 6 3.37 -13.99 8.32
CA LYS A 6 3.97 -13.50 9.58
C LYS A 6 2.87 -13.45 10.63
N VAL A 7 3.06 -14.18 11.71
CA VAL A 7 2.14 -14.17 12.86
C VAL A 7 2.83 -13.60 14.08
N THR A 8 2.09 -12.91 14.92
CA THR A 8 2.54 -12.46 16.23
C THR A 8 1.54 -12.92 17.28
N THR A 9 2.03 -13.15 18.48
CA THR A 9 1.18 -13.53 19.61
C THR A 9 1.12 -12.38 20.59
N LEU A 10 -0.09 -11.99 20.96
CA LEU A 10 -0.35 -11.04 22.04
C LEU A 10 -0.80 -11.79 23.27
N THR A 11 -0.13 -11.54 24.38
CA THR A 11 -0.48 -12.10 25.69
C THR A 11 -0.77 -10.97 26.66
N SER A 12 -1.74 -11.17 27.55
CA SER A 12 -1.98 -10.26 28.65
C SER A 12 -1.92 -11.03 29.97
N THR A 13 -1.35 -10.38 30.98
CA THR A 13 -1.33 -10.87 32.37
C THR A 13 -2.16 -9.92 33.21
N TYR A 14 -3.04 -10.44 34.03
CA TYR A 14 -3.92 -9.65 34.89
C TYR A 14 -4.20 -10.33 36.23
N ASP A 15 -4.54 -9.54 37.22
CA ASP A 15 -4.96 -10.05 38.52
C ASP A 15 -6.44 -10.48 38.44
N HIS A 16 -6.68 -11.79 38.47
CA HIS A 16 -8.02 -12.35 38.34
C HIS A 16 -8.94 -12.02 39.51
N ARG A 17 -8.43 -11.45 40.60
CA ARG A 17 -9.23 -10.96 41.73
C ARG A 17 -9.95 -9.64 41.38
N ILE A 18 -9.43 -8.90 40.39
CA ILE A 18 -9.94 -7.58 39.98
C ILE A 18 -10.59 -7.65 38.60
N ILE A 19 -9.98 -8.38 37.66
CA ILE A 19 -10.41 -8.46 36.27
C ILE A 19 -10.97 -9.87 36.00
N GLN A 20 -12.17 -9.94 35.46
CA GLN A 20 -12.78 -11.19 35.02
C GLN A 20 -12.24 -11.57 33.62
N GLY A 21 -12.22 -12.88 33.34
CA GLY A 21 -11.74 -13.39 32.04
C GLY A 21 -12.48 -12.81 30.83
N ALA A 22 -13.78 -12.52 30.97
CA ALA A 22 -14.55 -11.85 29.92
C ALA A 22 -14.03 -10.45 29.59
N GLN A 23 -13.62 -9.66 30.59
CA GLN A 23 -13.07 -8.33 30.40
C GLN A 23 -11.69 -8.39 29.71
N SER A 24 -10.85 -9.34 30.11
CA SER A 24 -9.57 -9.57 29.45
C SER A 24 -9.75 -10.02 28.00
N GLY A 25 -10.71 -10.91 27.75
CA GLY A 25 -11.06 -11.36 26.41
C GLY A 25 -11.53 -10.20 25.50
N GLU A 26 -12.36 -9.32 26.06
CA GLU A 26 -12.85 -8.13 25.35
C GLU A 26 -11.72 -7.14 25.03
N PHE A 27 -10.80 -6.93 25.96
CA PHE A 27 -9.62 -6.12 25.75
C PHE A 27 -8.74 -6.67 24.63
N LEU A 28 -8.44 -7.97 24.64
CA LEU A 28 -7.65 -8.61 23.58
C LEU A 28 -8.38 -8.57 22.24
N ARG A 29 -9.69 -8.76 22.23
CA ARG A 29 -10.51 -8.61 21.02
C ARG A 29 -10.41 -7.22 20.45
N ARG A 30 -10.47 -6.19 21.30
CA ARG A 30 -10.33 -4.79 20.89
C ARG A 30 -8.94 -4.51 20.30
N MET A 31 -7.89 -4.98 20.97
CA MET A 31 -6.52 -4.87 20.44
C MET A 31 -6.37 -5.54 19.08
N HIS A 32 -6.92 -6.74 18.92
CA HIS A 32 -6.91 -7.45 17.66
C HIS A 32 -7.60 -6.65 16.54
N GLN A 33 -8.76 -6.05 16.82
CA GLN A 33 -9.46 -5.21 15.84
C GLN A 33 -8.63 -3.98 15.42
N LEU A 34 -8.00 -3.29 16.38
CA LEU A 34 -7.12 -2.16 16.09
C LEU A 34 -5.93 -2.57 15.22
N LEU A 35 -5.30 -3.71 15.53
CA LEU A 35 -4.20 -4.25 14.73
C LEU A 35 -4.64 -4.67 13.31
N LEU A 36 -5.91 -4.98 13.11
CA LEU A 36 -6.49 -5.21 11.79
C LEU A 36 -6.88 -3.89 11.08
N GLY A 37 -6.66 -2.74 11.70
CA GLY A 37 -6.91 -1.43 11.11
C GLY A 37 -8.29 -0.83 11.41
N ALA A 38 -9.00 -1.33 12.44
CA ALA A 38 -10.25 -0.71 12.87
C ALA A 38 -10.02 0.72 13.37
N ASP A 39 -11.06 1.57 13.21
CA ASP A 39 -11.11 2.95 13.72
C ASP A 39 -9.95 3.85 13.25
N ARG A 40 -9.49 3.64 12.04
CA ARG A 40 -8.38 4.43 11.46
C ARG A 40 -7.08 4.36 12.27
N PHE A 41 -6.85 3.26 13.01
CA PHE A 41 -5.72 3.13 13.92
C PHE A 41 -4.36 3.41 13.26
N TYR A 42 -4.13 2.86 12.08
CA TYR A 42 -2.86 3.08 11.36
C TYR A 42 -2.80 4.44 10.68
N GLU A 43 -3.92 4.95 10.19
CA GLU A 43 -4.00 6.29 9.60
C GLU A 43 -3.60 7.35 10.64
N ASP A 44 -4.14 7.27 11.85
CA ASP A 44 -3.84 8.21 12.92
C ASP A 44 -2.36 8.13 13.38
N ILE A 45 -1.79 6.91 13.41
CA ILE A 45 -0.37 6.71 13.69
C ILE A 45 0.48 7.34 12.57
N PHE A 46 0.16 7.07 11.30
CA PHE A 46 0.93 7.58 10.18
C PHE A 46 0.85 9.11 10.10
N GLU A 47 -0.31 9.69 10.37
CA GLU A 47 -0.50 11.13 10.47
C GLU A 47 0.34 11.73 11.62
N SER A 48 0.30 11.13 12.80
CA SER A 48 1.09 11.54 13.96
C SER A 48 2.60 11.47 13.70
N LEU A 49 3.06 10.45 13.01
CA LEU A 49 4.46 10.26 12.64
C LEU A 49 4.88 11.01 11.38
N ARG A 50 3.96 11.75 10.75
CA ARG A 50 4.18 12.48 9.50
C ARG A 50 4.71 11.58 8.37
N ILE A 51 4.21 10.35 8.30
CA ILE A 51 4.58 9.40 7.25
C ILE A 51 3.87 9.79 5.95
N PRO A 52 4.59 10.03 4.83
CA PRO A 52 4.04 10.63 3.62
C PRO A 52 3.21 9.69 2.74
N TYR A 53 2.57 8.70 3.33
CA TYR A 53 1.70 7.76 2.60
C TYR A 53 0.68 7.11 3.53
N ALA A 54 -0.46 6.72 2.96
CA ALA A 54 -1.49 6.01 3.72
C ALA A 54 -1.03 4.61 4.12
N PRO A 55 -1.41 4.15 5.33
CA PRO A 55 -1.15 2.77 5.73
C PRO A 55 -1.92 1.80 4.85
N VAL A 56 -1.31 0.65 4.56
CA VAL A 56 -1.97 -0.41 3.83
C VAL A 56 -2.93 -1.12 4.77
N GLN A 57 -4.21 -1.13 4.43
CA GLN A 57 -5.22 -1.82 5.21
C GLN A 57 -5.13 -3.33 5.03
N TRP A 58 -5.32 -4.05 6.12
CA TRP A 58 -5.37 -5.50 6.08
C TRP A 58 -6.66 -5.97 5.37
N ALA A 59 -6.50 -6.90 4.45
CA ALA A 59 -7.60 -7.63 3.84
C ALA A 59 -7.31 -9.14 3.93
N SER A 60 -8.34 -9.94 4.17
CA SER A 60 -8.15 -11.39 4.22
C SER A 60 -7.62 -11.92 2.90
N ASP A 61 -6.57 -12.76 2.96
CA ASP A 61 -6.06 -13.41 1.76
C ASP A 61 -7.11 -14.41 1.24
N ARG A 62 -7.51 -14.23 -0.01
CA ARG A 62 -8.27 -15.24 -0.71
C ARG A 62 -7.26 -16.17 -1.35
N LEU A 63 -7.34 -17.47 -1.05
CA LEU A 63 -6.51 -18.51 -1.65
C LEU A 63 -6.31 -18.22 -3.14
N ALA A 64 -5.04 -18.04 -3.53
CA ALA A 64 -4.66 -17.62 -4.88
C ALA A 64 -5.05 -18.66 -5.90
N ASN A 65 -6.15 -18.43 -6.58
CA ASN A 65 -6.53 -19.20 -7.76
C ASN A 65 -5.76 -18.62 -8.97
N ARG A 66 -5.41 -19.45 -9.95
CA ARG A 66 -4.67 -19.03 -11.16
C ARG A 66 -5.40 -17.89 -11.92
N ALA A 67 -6.73 -17.89 -11.90
CA ALA A 67 -7.55 -16.81 -12.42
C ALA A 67 -7.36 -15.48 -11.62
N ASP A 68 -7.06 -15.56 -10.33
CA ASP A 68 -6.78 -14.40 -9.48
C ASP A 68 -5.42 -13.76 -9.81
N GLN A 69 -4.42 -14.56 -10.21
CA GLN A 69 -3.11 -14.04 -10.63
C GLN A 69 -3.20 -13.17 -11.89
N VAL A 70 -3.96 -13.59 -12.89
CA VAL A 70 -4.18 -12.82 -14.13
C VAL A 70 -4.93 -11.53 -13.83
N GLY A 71 -5.96 -11.60 -12.97
CA GLY A 71 -6.69 -10.42 -12.53
C GLY A 71 -5.81 -9.45 -11.75
N LYS A 72 -4.92 -9.93 -10.89
CA LYS A 72 -4.00 -9.10 -10.11
C LYS A 72 -2.93 -8.42 -10.97
N GLN A 73 -2.47 -9.06 -12.04
CA GLN A 73 -1.56 -8.43 -13.00
C GLN A 73 -2.19 -7.20 -13.67
N ALA A 74 -3.43 -7.31 -14.13
CA ALA A 74 -4.15 -6.17 -14.70
C ALA A 74 -4.28 -5.03 -13.69
N ARG A 75 -4.59 -5.34 -12.43
CA ARG A 75 -4.70 -4.37 -11.33
C ARG A 75 -3.38 -3.66 -11.01
N VAL A 76 -2.24 -4.37 -11.11
CA VAL A 76 -0.92 -3.73 -10.95
C VAL A 76 -0.64 -2.76 -12.10
N ILE A 77 -1.03 -3.09 -13.33
CA ILE A 77 -0.90 -2.18 -14.47
C ILE A 77 -1.79 -0.94 -14.27
N GLU A 78 -3.03 -1.12 -13.82
CA GLU A 78 -3.94 -0.03 -13.47
C GLU A 78 -3.37 0.86 -12.36
N LEU A 79 -2.77 0.28 -11.34
CA LEU A 79 -2.09 1.01 -10.26
C LEU A 79 -0.92 1.84 -10.80
N ILE A 80 -0.08 1.26 -11.66
CA ILE A 80 1.03 1.99 -12.29
C ILE A 80 0.51 3.17 -13.11
N ASP A 81 -0.56 2.97 -13.88
CA ASP A 81 -1.17 4.03 -14.68
C ASP A 81 -1.80 5.13 -13.80
N ALA A 82 -2.45 4.76 -12.70
CA ALA A 82 -2.96 5.71 -11.72
C ALA A 82 -1.84 6.55 -11.10
N TRP A 83 -0.70 5.95 -10.74
CA TRP A 83 0.47 6.67 -10.24
C TRP A 83 1.09 7.62 -11.27
N ARG A 84 1.12 7.25 -12.54
CA ARG A 84 1.58 8.12 -13.63
C ARG A 84 0.68 9.36 -13.82
N ARG A 85 -0.63 9.20 -13.59
CA ARG A 85 -1.61 10.28 -13.74
C ARG A 85 -1.73 11.18 -12.51
N PHE A 86 -1.73 10.58 -11.33
CA PHE A 86 -2.12 11.26 -10.09
C PHE A 86 -1.02 11.27 -9.03
N GLY A 87 0.11 10.58 -9.25
CA GLY A 87 1.19 10.46 -8.26
C GLY A 87 1.73 11.82 -7.80
N HIS A 88 1.82 12.80 -8.71
CA HIS A 88 2.24 14.16 -8.41
C HIS A 88 1.36 14.86 -7.34
N LEU A 89 0.10 14.45 -7.20
CA LEU A 89 -0.81 15.00 -6.18
C LEU A 89 -0.40 14.58 -4.76
N SER A 90 0.41 13.53 -4.61
CA SER A 90 0.94 13.06 -3.33
C SER A 90 2.35 13.60 -3.03
N ALA A 91 2.92 14.41 -3.91
CA ALA A 91 4.24 14.98 -3.71
C ALA A 91 4.26 15.99 -2.55
N ASP A 92 5.33 15.94 -1.74
CA ASP A 92 5.58 16.88 -0.65
C ASP A 92 6.26 18.14 -1.20
N LEU A 93 5.44 19.09 -1.65
CA LEU A 93 5.90 20.32 -2.30
C LEU A 93 5.93 21.52 -1.33
N ASP A 94 5.42 21.37 -0.11
CA ASP A 94 5.34 22.46 0.85
C ASP A 94 6.57 22.43 1.79
N PRO A 95 7.46 23.45 1.73
CA PRO A 95 8.63 23.50 2.58
C PRO A 95 8.32 23.92 4.02
N ILE A 96 7.13 24.46 4.29
CA ILE A 96 6.76 25.05 5.58
C ILE A 96 5.91 24.08 6.39
N GLU A 97 4.95 23.44 5.76
CA GLU A 97 4.00 22.57 6.46
C GLU A 97 3.82 21.26 5.70
N TYR A 98 4.21 20.17 6.34
CA TYR A 98 3.93 18.85 5.82
C TYR A 98 2.46 18.48 6.05
N ARG A 99 1.71 18.30 4.97
CA ARG A 99 0.34 17.75 4.97
C ARG A 99 0.32 16.47 4.17
N PRO A 100 0.01 15.32 4.79
CA PRO A 100 -0.20 14.08 4.03
C PRO A 100 -1.28 14.29 2.98
N ARG A 101 -0.94 14.04 1.72
CA ARG A 101 -1.88 14.15 0.60
C ARG A 101 -2.21 12.75 0.12
N PHE A 102 -3.47 12.39 0.21
CA PHE A 102 -3.94 11.08 -0.21
C PHE A 102 -4.85 11.21 -1.43
N HIS A 103 -4.59 10.39 -2.42
CA HIS A 103 -5.48 10.21 -3.54
C HIS A 103 -5.99 8.77 -3.56
N ARG A 104 -7.29 8.59 -3.68
CA ARG A 104 -7.93 7.27 -3.60
C ARG A 104 -7.34 6.27 -4.60
N ASP A 105 -7.12 6.73 -5.84
CA ASP A 105 -6.64 5.86 -6.92
C ASP A 105 -5.17 5.45 -6.77
N LEU A 106 -4.43 6.02 -5.82
CA LEU A 106 -3.06 5.60 -5.49
C LEU A 106 -3.02 4.51 -4.41
N MET A 107 -4.16 4.18 -3.82
CA MET A 107 -4.25 3.18 -2.76
C MET A 107 -4.37 1.77 -3.35
N LEU A 108 -3.66 0.81 -2.75
CA LEU A 108 -3.69 -0.59 -3.16
C LEU A 108 -5.08 -1.21 -3.09
N ASN A 109 -5.84 -0.88 -2.05
CA ASN A 109 -7.18 -1.41 -1.85
C ASN A 109 -8.16 -0.97 -2.94
N SER A 110 -7.98 0.22 -3.53
CA SER A 110 -8.80 0.68 -4.66
C SER A 110 -8.64 -0.18 -5.91
N HIS A 111 -7.48 -0.82 -6.04
CA HIS A 111 -7.18 -1.78 -7.11
C HIS A 111 -7.38 -3.25 -6.66
N GLY A 112 -7.95 -3.49 -5.45
CA GLY A 112 -8.13 -4.85 -4.94
C GLY A 112 -6.81 -5.59 -4.69
N LEU A 113 -5.71 -4.85 -4.49
CA LEU A 113 -4.43 -5.37 -4.05
C LEU A 113 -4.34 -5.30 -2.54
N THR A 114 -3.62 -6.25 -1.94
CA THR A 114 -3.53 -6.41 -0.49
C THR A 114 -2.08 -6.46 -0.03
N LEU A 115 -1.86 -6.42 1.28
CA LEU A 115 -0.52 -6.62 1.88
C LEU A 115 0.15 -7.91 1.44
N TRP A 116 -0.64 -8.95 1.21
CA TRP A 116 -0.15 -10.26 0.78
C TRP A 116 0.42 -10.28 -0.65
N ASP A 117 0.12 -9.24 -1.42
CA ASP A 117 0.62 -9.10 -2.79
C ASP A 117 2.00 -8.41 -2.84
N PHE A 118 2.50 -7.84 -1.72
CA PHE A 118 3.76 -7.09 -1.71
C PHE A 118 4.97 -7.88 -2.19
N ASP A 119 5.06 -9.14 -1.79
CA ASP A 119 6.19 -10.01 -2.13
C ASP A 119 5.91 -10.86 -3.39
N ARG A 120 4.74 -10.68 -4.01
CA ARG A 120 4.43 -11.31 -5.31
C ARG A 120 5.16 -10.59 -6.43
N THR A 121 5.65 -11.36 -7.39
CA THR A 121 6.31 -10.86 -8.59
C THR A 121 5.32 -10.74 -9.74
N PHE A 122 5.38 -9.61 -10.42
CA PHE A 122 4.54 -9.30 -11.57
C PHE A 122 5.39 -9.06 -12.81
N PRO A 123 4.99 -9.58 -13.98
CA PRO A 123 5.64 -9.27 -15.23
C PRO A 123 5.36 -7.80 -15.58
N ILE A 124 6.42 -7.02 -15.70
CA ILE A 124 6.38 -5.63 -16.08
C ILE A 124 7.36 -5.40 -17.22
N ALA A 125 6.83 -5.21 -18.40
CA ALA A 125 7.66 -4.88 -19.57
C ALA A 125 8.08 -3.41 -19.51
N ASN A 126 9.40 -3.15 -19.51
CA ASN A 126 9.97 -1.81 -19.63
C ASN A 126 9.47 -0.76 -18.62
N PHE A 127 9.25 -1.16 -17.37
CA PHE A 127 8.88 -0.24 -16.32
C PHE A 127 10.11 0.49 -15.76
N ALA A 128 10.06 1.83 -15.73
CA ALA A 128 11.10 2.70 -15.17
C ALA A 128 12.52 2.43 -15.74
N GLY A 129 12.64 2.13 -17.03
CA GLY A 129 13.93 1.84 -17.64
C GLY A 129 14.62 0.55 -17.17
N GLN A 130 13.95 -0.25 -16.33
CA GLN A 130 14.50 -1.49 -15.81
C GLN A 130 14.48 -2.59 -16.88
N ARG A 131 15.62 -3.25 -17.08
CA ARG A 131 15.74 -4.39 -17.99
C ARG A 131 15.20 -5.70 -17.43
N ARG A 132 14.63 -5.68 -16.22
CA ARG A 132 14.05 -6.87 -15.58
C ARG A 132 12.67 -7.19 -16.17
N ALA A 133 12.42 -8.46 -16.41
CA ALA A 133 11.13 -8.91 -16.89
C ALA A 133 10.05 -8.95 -15.80
N THR A 134 10.45 -9.07 -14.53
CA THR A 134 9.54 -9.19 -13.37
C THR A 134 10.05 -8.38 -12.19
N MET A 135 9.13 -7.80 -11.42
CA MET A 135 9.42 -7.10 -10.15
C MET A 135 8.35 -7.44 -9.11
N SER A 136 8.72 -7.35 -7.83
CA SER A 136 7.74 -7.45 -6.75
C SER A 136 6.89 -6.19 -6.67
N LEU A 137 5.66 -6.31 -6.15
CA LEU A 137 4.79 -5.14 -5.94
C LEU A 137 5.46 -4.10 -5.02
N ARG A 138 6.24 -4.56 -4.05
CA ARG A 138 7.02 -3.69 -3.15
C ARG A 138 8.02 -2.83 -3.92
N GLU A 139 8.81 -3.44 -4.81
CA GLU A 139 9.77 -2.71 -5.66
C GLU A 139 9.06 -1.72 -6.58
N ILE A 140 7.95 -2.14 -7.21
CA ILE A 140 7.13 -1.27 -8.06
C ILE A 140 6.66 -0.04 -7.28
N LEU A 141 6.09 -0.22 -6.09
CA LEU A 141 5.61 0.89 -5.27
C LEU A 141 6.72 1.81 -4.79
N THR A 142 7.89 1.27 -4.47
CA THR A 142 9.05 2.09 -4.10
C THR A 142 9.45 3.01 -5.26
N ILE A 143 9.59 2.45 -6.46
CA ILE A 143 9.93 3.25 -7.65
C ILE A 143 8.85 4.31 -7.94
N LEU A 144 7.56 3.93 -7.85
CA LEU A 144 6.46 4.87 -8.09
C LEU A 144 6.48 6.04 -7.09
N ARG A 145 6.70 5.76 -5.81
CA ARG A 145 6.79 6.80 -4.77
C ARG A 145 8.00 7.71 -4.98
N ASP A 146 9.16 7.12 -5.23
CA ASP A 146 10.38 7.87 -5.44
C ASP A 146 10.28 8.77 -6.67
N SER A 147 9.60 8.28 -7.73
CA SER A 147 9.45 9.03 -8.99
C SER A 147 8.38 10.12 -8.91
N TYR A 148 7.25 9.88 -8.22
CA TYR A 148 6.08 10.76 -8.32
C TYR A 148 5.66 11.45 -7.02
N ALA A 149 6.03 10.92 -5.85
CA ALA A 149 5.57 11.40 -4.56
C ALA A 149 6.70 11.90 -3.65
N SER A 150 7.83 12.24 -4.21
CA SER A 150 8.97 12.82 -3.48
C SER A 150 8.80 14.33 -3.27
N LYS A 151 9.89 15.08 -3.22
CA LYS A 151 9.91 16.55 -3.12
C LYS A 151 9.64 17.26 -4.44
N MET A 152 9.33 16.52 -5.49
CA MET A 152 9.06 17.03 -6.83
C MET A 152 7.84 16.31 -7.40
N GLY A 153 6.86 17.07 -7.88
CA GLY A 153 5.70 16.54 -8.60
C GLY A 153 5.94 16.59 -10.10
N ILE A 154 5.81 15.44 -10.78
CA ILE A 154 5.95 15.36 -12.24
C ILE A 154 4.61 14.99 -12.84
N GLU A 155 4.09 15.86 -13.71
CA GLU A 155 2.89 15.65 -14.48
C GLU A 155 3.20 15.68 -15.97
N TYR A 156 2.99 14.57 -16.68
CA TYR A 156 3.29 14.45 -18.11
C TYR A 156 2.23 13.68 -18.90
N MET A 157 1.25 13.07 -18.25
CA MET A 157 0.25 12.25 -18.94
C MET A 157 -0.72 13.04 -19.82
N HIS A 158 -0.75 14.37 -19.69
CA HIS A 158 -1.50 15.28 -20.58
C HIS A 158 -0.82 15.47 -21.95
N ILE A 159 0.46 15.08 -22.12
CA ILE A 159 1.18 15.17 -23.38
C ILE A 159 0.53 14.23 -24.39
N ALA A 160 0.02 14.80 -25.50
CA ALA A 160 -0.67 14.03 -26.53
C ALA A 160 0.28 13.19 -27.39
N ASP A 161 1.50 13.69 -27.63
CA ASP A 161 2.52 12.99 -28.41
C ASP A 161 3.02 11.75 -27.66
N TYR A 162 2.93 10.59 -28.32
CA TYR A 162 3.27 9.31 -27.73
C TYR A 162 4.78 9.18 -27.45
N GLU A 163 5.64 9.60 -28.37
CA GLU A 163 7.10 9.46 -28.22
C GLU A 163 7.63 10.39 -27.12
N GLN A 164 7.12 11.61 -27.04
CA GLN A 164 7.45 12.53 -25.95
C GLN A 164 7.01 11.95 -24.60
N ARG A 165 5.79 11.46 -24.50
CA ARG A 165 5.29 10.86 -23.26
C ARG A 165 6.08 9.63 -22.84
N LYS A 166 6.47 8.78 -23.80
CA LYS A 166 7.28 7.59 -23.56
C LYS A 166 8.68 7.92 -23.05
N TRP A 167 9.22 9.06 -23.46
CA TRP A 167 10.53 9.52 -22.97
C TRP A 167 10.52 9.80 -21.46
N PHE A 168 9.39 10.22 -20.88
CA PHE A 168 9.21 10.43 -19.44
C PHE A 168 8.98 9.13 -18.66
N GLN A 169 8.65 8.04 -19.30
CA GLN A 169 8.34 6.74 -18.67
C GLN A 169 9.58 5.85 -18.49
#